data_38a4f874e79c87cd5804d2179b39f9c1
#
_entry.id   38a4f874e79c87cd5804d2179b39f9c1
#
_cell.length_a   1.000
_cell.length_b   1.000
_cell.length_c   1.000
_cell.angle_alpha   90.00
_cell.angle_beta   90.00
_cell.angle_gamma   90.00
#
_symmetry.space_group_name_H-M   'P 1'
#
loop_
_entity.id
_entity.type
_entity.pdbx_description
1 polymer ?
#
loop_
_entity_poly.entity_id
_entity_poly.type
_entity_poly.pdbx_seq_one_letter_code
_entity_poly.pdbx_strand_id
1 'polypeptide(L)'
;MRGRQLGSWLLTLLLPVFLIAADKPVGRFGVPDDDAVAQATKLIKQTFAQEYAGATTPPLRATLAKRLLKEAVDTREDTPARYALLCEARDLAAKSADAPTACRAIDLLSQAYGVAPGEMMVTALSNASRVALTLPSQEALARSAIAATDGALGRDDYDVAARLAALAEAAAVKTQRIVLLTDAQDKRREVTWAAQEYARARSAMETLTTSPDDADAKAAAGRFKCLVKNDWEHGLPLLLEGTDAQFKALAERDQAAITAGAVVQCEIADQWWTLGDQYLQRARLACRARAAYWYRLAGPKLTGLPKTLAEKRLDEMDLMRLREMHLEPGLGAEVFEGQQFEKFLTTRTDGQINLEWPSGKRDDVPKENFSIRWTGYLRAPANGKYVLMLHVNEGARVFIDDKQVLEELHGSRKGKPAQATITLTEGSHPIRVEFWDTGGQAKIRLLWEPPGAKTEEVIPARAFVHEMGGGSLR
;
A
#
# COMPACT_ATOMS: atom_id res chain seq x y z
N MET A 1 31.03 34.33 -47.59
CA MET A 1 31.13 35.04 -46.31
C MET A 1 29.79 35.00 -45.60
N ARG A 2 29.81 34.77 -44.30
CA ARG A 2 28.75 34.61 -43.31
C ARG A 2 28.09 33.24 -43.25
N GLY A 3 28.69 32.43 -42.39
CA GLY A 3 28.10 31.18 -41.84
C GLY A 3 26.96 31.50 -40.90
N ARG A 4 25.94 30.67 -40.94
CA ARG A 4 24.86 30.58 -39.93
C ARG A 4 25.10 29.36 -39.09
N GLN A 5 25.50 29.54 -37.85
CA GLN A 5 25.51 28.51 -36.82
C GLN A 5 24.03 28.20 -36.46
N LEU A 6 23.65 26.94 -36.62
CA LEU A 6 22.43 26.40 -36.09
C LEU A 6 22.72 25.99 -34.65
N GLY A 7 22.20 26.77 -33.71
CA GLY A 7 22.21 26.45 -32.29
C GLY A 7 21.27 25.29 -32.01
N SER A 8 21.83 24.21 -31.51
CA SER A 8 21.12 23.05 -30.94
C SER A 8 20.44 23.48 -29.65
N TRP A 9 19.11 23.59 -29.65
CA TRP A 9 18.31 23.71 -28.44
C TRP A 9 17.94 22.31 -27.97
N LEU A 10 18.73 21.76 -27.05
CA LEU A 10 18.33 20.65 -26.23
C LEU A 10 17.21 21.12 -25.28
N LEU A 11 15.99 20.80 -25.65
CA LEU A 11 14.85 20.89 -24.73
C LEU A 11 14.97 19.75 -23.73
N THR A 12 15.52 20.05 -22.56
CA THR A 12 15.45 19.19 -21.39
C THR A 12 13.99 19.17 -20.90
N LEU A 13 13.22 18.19 -21.34
CA LEU A 13 11.94 17.85 -20.74
C LEU A 13 12.22 17.22 -19.37
N LEU A 14 12.20 18.05 -18.33
CA LEU A 14 12.08 17.63 -16.95
C LEU A 14 10.68 17.00 -16.76
N LEU A 15 10.60 15.69 -16.92
CA LEU A 15 9.47 14.90 -16.42
C LEU A 15 9.50 14.98 -14.88
N PRO A 16 8.39 15.31 -14.24
CA PRO A 16 8.34 15.26 -12.78
C PRO A 16 8.50 13.82 -12.33
N VAL A 17 9.62 13.54 -11.69
CA VAL A 17 9.78 12.37 -10.82
C VAL A 17 8.65 12.46 -9.80
N PHE A 18 7.70 11.53 -9.85
CA PHE A 18 6.73 11.31 -8.78
C PHE A 18 7.49 10.88 -7.53
N LEU A 19 8.01 11.86 -6.80
CA LEU A 19 8.23 11.67 -5.38
C LEU A 19 6.83 11.52 -4.78
N ILE A 20 6.49 10.30 -4.36
CA ILE A 20 5.62 10.12 -3.20
C ILE A 20 6.13 11.15 -2.20
N ALA A 21 5.28 12.07 -1.77
CA ALA A 21 5.63 13.00 -0.71
C ALA A 21 6.00 12.13 0.51
N ALA A 22 7.28 11.75 0.56
CA ALA A 22 7.89 11.31 1.79
C ALA A 22 7.73 12.53 2.70
N ASP A 23 7.01 12.38 3.80
CA ASP A 23 7.20 13.22 4.97
C ASP A 23 8.68 13.59 4.99
N LYS A 24 8.97 14.90 5.12
CA LYS A 24 10.36 15.36 5.28
C LYS A 24 11.03 14.38 6.21
N PRO A 25 12.18 13.79 5.86
CA PRO A 25 12.80 12.81 6.73
C PRO A 25 12.97 13.47 8.07
N VAL A 26 12.15 13.09 9.04
CA VAL A 26 12.39 13.36 10.45
C VAL A 26 13.78 12.81 10.64
N GLY A 27 14.75 13.66 10.99
CA GLY A 27 16.15 13.30 11.04
C GLY A 27 16.26 12.00 11.82
N ARG A 28 16.90 10.97 11.26
CA ARG A 28 17.06 9.68 11.90
C ARG A 28 17.84 9.92 13.19
N PHE A 29 17.30 9.48 14.30
CA PHE A 29 17.99 9.53 15.57
C PHE A 29 19.17 8.56 15.52
N GLY A 30 20.28 8.89 16.19
CA GLY A 30 21.34 7.92 16.48
C GLY A 30 20.80 6.81 17.39
N VAL A 31 21.29 5.58 17.20
CA VAL A 31 21.00 4.48 18.12
C VAL A 31 21.58 4.89 19.49
N PRO A 32 20.77 4.90 20.58
CA PRO A 32 21.25 5.24 21.91
C PRO A 32 22.30 4.23 22.38
N ASP A 33 23.20 4.65 23.26
CA ASP A 33 24.17 3.76 23.88
C ASP A 33 23.51 2.72 24.80
N ASP A 34 24.22 1.63 25.05
CA ASP A 34 23.68 0.48 25.78
C ASP A 34 23.30 0.84 27.23
N ASP A 35 24.03 1.75 27.88
CA ASP A 35 23.75 2.18 29.23
C ASP A 35 22.47 3.01 29.31
N ALA A 36 22.27 3.93 28.38
CA ALA A 36 21.04 4.71 28.29
C ALA A 36 19.83 3.80 27.99
N VAL A 37 19.96 2.82 27.09
CA VAL A 37 18.92 1.83 26.82
C VAL A 37 18.62 0.98 28.05
N ALA A 38 19.64 0.53 28.78
CA ALA A 38 19.46 -0.28 29.99
C ALA A 38 18.73 0.52 31.11
N GLN A 39 19.10 1.79 31.31
CA GLN A 39 18.41 2.68 32.24
C GLN A 39 16.95 2.92 31.86
N ALA A 40 16.69 3.22 30.58
CA ALA A 40 15.34 3.39 30.05
C ALA A 40 14.50 2.11 30.21
N THR A 41 15.07 0.95 29.90
CA THR A 41 14.40 -0.36 30.07
C THR A 41 14.05 -0.61 31.55
N LYS A 42 14.96 -0.29 32.47
CA LYS A 42 14.69 -0.42 33.90
C LYS A 42 13.53 0.47 34.34
N LEU A 43 13.50 1.71 33.87
CA LEU A 43 12.42 2.66 34.18
C LEU A 43 11.08 2.18 33.62
N ILE A 44 11.07 1.70 32.38
CA ILE A 44 9.87 1.11 31.73
C ILE A 44 9.34 -0.05 32.60
N LYS A 45 10.19 -1.00 33.00
CA LYS A 45 9.78 -2.13 33.83
C LYS A 45 9.28 -1.73 35.20
N GLN A 46 9.78 -0.64 35.77
CA GLN A 46 9.26 -0.06 37.02
C GLN A 46 7.90 0.61 36.80
N THR A 47 7.76 1.41 35.75
CA THR A 47 6.53 2.14 35.42
C THR A 47 5.36 1.19 35.13
N PHE A 48 5.62 0.12 34.40
CA PHE A 48 4.65 -0.90 34.02
C PHE A 48 4.73 -2.19 34.86
N ALA A 49 5.21 -2.09 36.13
CA ALA A 49 5.49 -3.26 36.95
C ALA A 49 4.29 -4.18 37.15
N GLN A 50 3.10 -3.61 37.33
CA GLN A 50 1.85 -4.39 37.49
C GLN A 50 1.48 -5.14 36.23
N GLU A 51 1.60 -4.49 35.06
CA GLU A 51 1.34 -5.08 33.76
C GLU A 51 2.33 -6.21 33.41
N TYR A 52 3.61 -6.00 33.73
CA TYR A 52 4.63 -7.05 33.58
C TYR A 52 4.35 -8.24 34.50
N ALA A 53 3.98 -8.01 35.76
CA ALA A 53 3.62 -9.07 36.70
C ALA A 53 2.35 -9.80 36.25
N GLY A 54 1.39 -9.08 35.64
CA GLY A 54 0.15 -9.66 35.08
C GLY A 54 0.34 -10.37 33.74
N ALA A 55 1.42 -10.15 33.00
CA ALA A 55 1.67 -10.70 31.67
C ALA A 55 2.12 -12.17 31.70
N THR A 56 1.40 -13.02 32.41
CA THR A 56 1.73 -14.44 32.63
C THR A 56 1.39 -15.34 31.45
N THR A 57 0.38 -14.96 30.65
CA THR A 57 -0.09 -15.72 29.48
C THR A 57 0.26 -15.04 28.16
N PRO A 58 0.33 -15.76 27.01
CA PRO A 58 0.59 -15.13 25.72
C PRO A 58 -0.38 -13.99 25.36
N PRO A 59 -1.70 -14.09 25.56
CA PRO A 59 -2.62 -12.98 25.27
C PRO A 59 -2.33 -11.72 26.12
N LEU A 60 -2.02 -11.89 27.41
CA LEU A 60 -1.70 -10.76 28.30
C LEU A 60 -0.37 -10.11 27.93
N ARG A 61 0.63 -10.91 27.49
CA ARG A 61 1.89 -10.37 26.94
C ARG A 61 1.66 -9.58 25.66
N ALA A 62 0.81 -10.07 24.76
CA ALA A 62 0.45 -9.37 23.53
C ALA A 62 -0.24 -8.03 23.84
N THR A 63 -1.11 -7.98 24.85
CA THR A 63 -1.75 -6.74 25.30
C THR A 63 -0.70 -5.74 25.82
N LEU A 64 0.25 -6.20 26.65
CA LEU A 64 1.34 -5.34 27.13
C LEU A 64 2.22 -4.86 25.97
N ALA A 65 2.57 -5.74 25.02
CA ALA A 65 3.36 -5.36 23.85
C ALA A 65 2.69 -4.24 23.04
N LYS A 66 1.39 -4.34 22.79
CA LYS A 66 0.61 -3.31 22.09
C LYS A 66 0.60 -1.98 22.87
N ARG A 67 0.46 -2.05 24.18
CA ARG A 67 0.51 -0.87 25.03
C ARG A 67 1.88 -0.19 24.96
N LEU A 68 2.97 -0.94 25.11
CA LEU A 68 4.32 -0.37 25.01
C LEU A 68 4.61 0.20 23.63
N LEU A 69 4.10 -0.46 22.57
CA LEU A 69 4.20 0.05 21.21
C LEU A 69 3.48 1.40 21.05
N LYS A 70 2.28 1.54 21.64
CA LYS A 70 1.55 2.81 21.65
C LYS A 70 2.33 3.90 22.40
N GLU A 71 2.83 3.61 23.60
CA GLU A 71 3.65 4.54 24.38
C GLU A 71 4.90 4.98 23.58
N ALA A 72 5.53 4.06 22.83
CA ALA A 72 6.66 4.39 21.97
C ALA A 72 6.29 5.34 20.82
N VAL A 73 5.08 5.22 20.27
CA VAL A 73 4.57 6.14 19.23
C VAL A 73 4.32 7.53 19.82
N ASP A 74 3.78 7.59 21.04
CA ASP A 74 3.47 8.82 21.74
C ASP A 74 4.73 9.51 22.30
N THR A 75 5.81 8.75 22.59
CA THR A 75 7.10 9.25 23.08
C THR A 75 7.96 9.76 21.93
N ARG A 76 7.92 11.07 21.65
CA ARG A 76 8.64 11.65 20.49
C ARG A 76 10.00 12.25 20.85
N GLU A 77 10.17 12.76 22.04
CA GLU A 77 11.32 13.58 22.45
C GLU A 77 12.41 12.80 23.19
N ASP A 78 12.05 11.73 23.90
CA ASP A 78 12.99 10.88 24.63
C ASP A 78 13.46 9.71 23.76
N THR A 79 14.58 9.88 23.10
CA THR A 79 15.15 8.89 22.18
C THR A 79 15.49 7.55 22.83
N PRO A 80 16.19 7.47 24.00
CA PRO A 80 16.47 6.20 24.68
C PRO A 80 15.20 5.48 25.15
N ALA A 81 14.26 6.21 25.75
CA ALA A 81 13.00 5.61 26.22
C ALA A 81 12.17 5.06 25.05
N ARG A 82 12.04 5.81 23.97
CA ARG A 82 11.35 5.36 22.76
C ARG A 82 12.00 4.12 22.16
N TYR A 83 13.33 4.09 22.05
CA TYR A 83 14.07 2.93 21.55
C TYR A 83 13.83 1.69 22.42
N ALA A 84 13.95 1.84 23.74
CA ALA A 84 13.73 0.75 24.69
C ALA A 84 12.27 0.24 24.68
N LEU A 85 11.27 1.14 24.58
CA LEU A 85 9.86 0.77 24.46
C LEU A 85 9.60 -0.08 23.20
N LEU A 86 10.20 0.30 22.06
CA LEU A 86 10.08 -0.46 20.80
C LEU A 86 10.74 -1.83 20.92
N CYS A 87 11.91 -1.93 21.55
CA CYS A 87 12.59 -3.21 21.79
C CYS A 87 11.78 -4.14 22.71
N GLU A 88 11.26 -3.63 23.83
CA GLU A 88 10.41 -4.41 24.74
C GLU A 88 9.10 -4.83 24.07
N ALA A 89 8.46 -3.95 23.29
CA ALA A 89 7.25 -4.28 22.54
C ALA A 89 7.51 -5.40 21.53
N ARG A 90 8.60 -5.31 20.75
CA ARG A 90 9.03 -6.37 19.82
C ARG A 90 9.21 -7.71 20.51
N ASP A 91 9.94 -7.72 21.62
CA ASP A 91 10.32 -8.96 22.29
C ASP A 91 9.13 -9.63 22.99
N LEU A 92 8.24 -8.84 23.61
CA LEU A 92 7.00 -9.34 24.20
C LEU A 92 6.04 -9.88 23.13
N ALA A 93 5.90 -9.16 22.03
CA ALA A 93 5.07 -9.57 20.89
C ALA A 93 5.58 -10.89 20.29
N ALA A 94 6.89 -11.02 20.06
CA ALA A 94 7.49 -12.27 19.58
C ALA A 94 7.25 -13.44 20.54
N LYS A 95 7.36 -13.23 21.86
CA LYS A 95 7.10 -14.23 22.90
C LYS A 95 5.63 -14.58 23.09
N SER A 96 4.72 -13.84 22.45
CA SER A 96 3.26 -14.07 22.53
C SER A 96 2.61 -14.48 21.20
N ALA A 97 3.41 -14.78 20.17
CA ALA A 97 2.97 -15.05 18.80
C ALA A 97 2.22 -13.88 18.14
N ASP A 98 2.39 -12.66 18.60
CA ASP A 98 1.84 -11.45 17.98
C ASP A 98 2.83 -10.91 16.92
N ALA A 99 2.94 -11.64 15.80
CA ALA A 99 3.84 -11.31 14.71
C ALA A 99 3.61 -9.89 14.14
N PRO A 100 2.37 -9.41 13.92
CA PRO A 100 2.12 -8.06 13.42
C PRO A 100 2.70 -6.97 14.34
N THR A 101 2.47 -7.07 15.65
CA THR A 101 3.01 -6.11 16.62
C THR A 101 4.55 -6.12 16.65
N ALA A 102 5.17 -7.30 16.57
CA ALA A 102 6.63 -7.42 16.50
C ALA A 102 7.20 -6.75 15.25
N CYS A 103 6.62 -7.01 14.07
CA CYS A 103 7.03 -6.39 12.82
C CYS A 103 6.87 -4.87 12.87
N ARG A 104 5.73 -4.36 13.36
CA ARG A 104 5.49 -2.93 13.49
C ARG A 104 6.53 -2.23 14.37
N ALA A 105 6.91 -2.84 15.48
CA ALA A 105 7.97 -2.30 16.36
C ALA A 105 9.33 -2.24 15.63
N ILE A 106 9.67 -3.26 14.84
CA ILE A 106 10.91 -3.29 14.05
C ILE A 106 10.89 -2.23 12.93
N ASP A 107 9.76 -2.04 12.25
CA ASP A 107 9.62 -1.01 11.23
C ASP A 107 9.84 0.39 11.83
N LEU A 108 9.26 0.67 13.00
CA LEU A 108 9.46 1.94 13.71
C LEU A 108 10.92 2.12 14.16
N LEU A 109 11.57 1.06 14.64
CA LEU A 109 13.01 1.07 14.95
C LEU A 109 13.84 1.42 13.71
N SER A 110 13.56 0.76 12.58
CA SER A 110 14.28 1.01 11.33
C SER A 110 14.06 2.43 10.81
N GLN A 111 12.82 2.92 10.86
CA GLN A 111 12.47 4.27 10.40
C GLN A 111 13.11 5.37 11.27
N ALA A 112 13.03 5.22 12.59
CA ALA A 112 13.46 6.26 13.51
C ALA A 112 14.98 6.26 13.72
N TYR A 113 15.62 5.08 13.81
CA TYR A 113 17.03 4.95 14.22
C TYR A 113 17.94 4.43 13.09
N GLY A 114 17.41 4.12 11.92
CA GLY A 114 18.19 3.64 10.77
C GLY A 114 18.83 2.26 10.97
N VAL A 115 18.33 1.46 11.92
CA VAL A 115 18.80 0.09 12.13
C VAL A 115 18.29 -0.83 11.02
N ALA A 116 19.13 -1.79 10.60
CA ALA A 116 18.76 -2.75 9.58
C ALA A 116 17.67 -3.73 10.12
N PRO A 117 16.48 -3.81 9.52
CA PRO A 117 15.39 -4.61 10.08
C PRO A 117 15.52 -6.12 9.79
N GLY A 118 16.36 -6.54 8.82
CA GLY A 118 16.39 -7.91 8.30
C GLY A 118 16.56 -8.99 9.37
N GLU A 119 17.67 -9.00 10.07
CA GLU A 119 17.94 -10.00 11.10
C GLU A 119 16.99 -9.88 12.30
N MET A 120 16.54 -8.68 12.63
CA MET A 120 15.53 -8.48 13.67
C MET A 120 14.19 -9.14 13.29
N MET A 121 13.75 -8.99 12.03
CA MET A 121 12.55 -9.63 11.52
C MET A 121 12.65 -11.16 11.58
N VAL A 122 13.74 -11.72 11.08
CA VAL A 122 13.97 -13.18 11.14
C VAL A 122 13.94 -13.68 12.57
N THR A 123 14.63 -13.01 13.49
CA THR A 123 14.70 -13.40 14.90
C THR A 123 13.32 -13.32 15.56
N ALA A 124 12.62 -12.20 15.41
CA ALA A 124 11.31 -11.99 16.05
C ALA A 124 10.27 -13.01 15.53
N LEU A 125 10.19 -13.19 14.21
CA LEU A 125 9.23 -14.11 13.60
C LEU A 125 9.57 -15.59 13.87
N SER A 126 10.86 -15.93 13.94
CA SER A 126 11.30 -17.28 14.38
C SER A 126 10.91 -17.56 15.83
N ASN A 127 11.06 -16.57 16.72
CA ASN A 127 10.60 -16.69 18.11
C ASN A 127 9.08 -16.83 18.19
N ALA A 128 8.34 -16.01 17.44
CA ALA A 128 6.89 -16.09 17.36
C ALA A 128 6.41 -17.46 16.84
N SER A 129 7.11 -18.06 15.88
CA SER A 129 6.75 -19.37 15.31
C SER A 129 6.79 -20.53 16.31
N ARG A 130 7.64 -20.42 17.36
CA ARG A 130 7.77 -21.45 18.41
C ARG A 130 6.58 -21.48 19.37
N VAL A 131 5.87 -20.35 19.47
CA VAL A 131 4.75 -20.17 20.41
C VAL A 131 3.41 -19.95 19.70
N ALA A 132 3.39 -19.86 18.37
CA ALA A 132 2.19 -19.78 17.55
C ALA A 132 1.54 -21.16 17.45
N LEU A 133 0.60 -21.47 18.35
CA LEU A 133 -0.05 -22.77 18.44
C LEU A 133 -1.50 -22.78 17.88
N THR A 134 -2.09 -21.62 17.63
CA THR A 134 -3.46 -21.51 17.15
C THR A 134 -3.50 -21.18 15.65
N LEU A 135 -4.58 -21.55 14.96
CA LEU A 135 -4.77 -21.20 13.54
C LEU A 135 -4.66 -19.69 13.29
N PRO A 136 -5.30 -18.81 14.09
CA PRO A 136 -5.15 -17.35 13.89
C PRO A 136 -3.70 -16.88 14.06
N SER A 137 -2.95 -17.39 15.04
CA SER A 137 -1.55 -16.99 15.24
C SER A 137 -0.64 -17.51 14.12
N GLN A 138 -0.89 -18.70 13.55
CA GLN A 138 -0.17 -19.19 12.38
C GLN A 138 -0.49 -18.37 11.13
N GLU A 139 -1.74 -17.98 10.94
CA GLU A 139 -2.15 -17.12 9.83
C GLU A 139 -1.48 -15.75 9.93
N ALA A 140 -1.52 -15.11 11.09
CA ALA A 140 -0.87 -13.82 11.32
C ALA A 140 0.65 -13.91 11.09
N LEU A 141 1.29 -14.97 11.56
CA LEU A 141 2.71 -15.24 11.35
C LEU A 141 3.04 -15.38 9.86
N ALA A 142 2.26 -16.20 9.11
CA ALA A 142 2.48 -16.40 7.68
C ALA A 142 2.37 -15.08 6.90
N ARG A 143 1.32 -14.31 7.14
CA ARG A 143 1.12 -12.99 6.50
C ARG A 143 2.23 -12.00 6.85
N SER A 144 2.62 -11.91 8.11
CA SER A 144 3.72 -11.03 8.56
C SER A 144 5.06 -11.44 7.92
N ALA A 145 5.32 -12.73 7.80
CA ALA A 145 6.55 -13.24 7.17
C ALA A 145 6.57 -12.97 5.65
N ILE A 146 5.42 -13.09 4.95
CA ILE A 146 5.29 -12.71 3.53
C ILE A 146 5.60 -11.22 3.36
N ALA A 147 4.98 -10.33 4.15
CA ALA A 147 5.22 -8.90 4.08
C ALA A 147 6.68 -8.51 4.41
N ALA A 148 7.28 -9.14 5.43
CA ALA A 148 8.68 -8.93 5.77
C ALA A 148 9.63 -9.39 4.64
N THR A 149 9.26 -10.46 3.89
CA THR A 149 10.00 -10.93 2.71
C THR A 149 10.04 -9.85 1.62
N ASP A 150 8.92 -9.17 1.35
CA ASP A 150 8.87 -8.07 0.39
C ASP A 150 9.79 -6.91 0.78
N GLY A 151 9.81 -6.58 2.07
CA GLY A 151 10.76 -5.60 2.61
C GLY A 151 12.23 -6.00 2.42
N ALA A 152 12.57 -7.27 2.61
CA ALA A 152 13.93 -7.78 2.40
C ALA A 152 14.31 -7.76 0.90
N LEU A 153 13.42 -8.20 0.01
CA LEU A 153 13.61 -8.11 -1.45
C LEU A 153 13.80 -6.66 -1.93
N GLY A 154 13.08 -5.71 -1.33
CA GLY A 154 13.24 -4.28 -1.65
C GLY A 154 14.64 -3.73 -1.33
N ARG A 155 15.32 -4.31 -0.34
CA ARG A 155 16.68 -3.96 0.09
C ARG A 155 17.80 -4.83 -0.51
N ASP A 156 17.46 -5.73 -1.43
CA ASP A 156 18.37 -6.73 -2.02
C ASP A 156 18.99 -7.71 -0.98
N ASP A 157 18.29 -7.92 0.12
CA ASP A 157 18.71 -8.85 1.17
C ASP A 157 18.07 -10.23 0.92
N TYR A 158 18.61 -10.93 -0.08
CA TYR A 158 18.04 -12.18 -0.57
C TYR A 158 18.17 -13.33 0.44
N ASP A 159 19.19 -13.33 1.29
CA ASP A 159 19.37 -14.35 2.32
C ASP A 159 18.30 -14.22 3.41
N VAL A 160 18.07 -13.01 3.88
CA VAL A 160 16.97 -12.70 4.81
C VAL A 160 15.62 -13.02 4.15
N ALA A 161 15.42 -12.61 2.89
CA ALA A 161 14.18 -12.89 2.14
C ALA A 161 13.90 -14.40 2.06
N ALA A 162 14.91 -15.22 1.77
CA ALA A 162 14.78 -16.67 1.68
C ALA A 162 14.37 -17.30 3.04
N ARG A 163 14.98 -16.84 4.13
CA ARG A 163 14.65 -17.33 5.49
C ARG A 163 13.23 -16.94 5.90
N LEU A 164 12.81 -15.70 5.60
CA LEU A 164 11.45 -15.23 5.88
C LEU A 164 10.40 -15.96 5.03
N ALA A 165 10.67 -16.17 3.74
CA ALA A 165 9.77 -16.91 2.85
C ALA A 165 9.60 -18.38 3.29
N ALA A 166 10.68 -19.03 3.74
CA ALA A 166 10.60 -20.39 4.29
C ALA A 166 9.76 -20.42 5.58
N LEU A 167 9.87 -19.40 6.41
CA LEU A 167 9.09 -19.29 7.64
C LEU A 167 7.60 -19.02 7.34
N ALA A 168 7.32 -18.21 6.32
CA ALA A 168 5.96 -17.97 5.82
C ALA A 168 5.29 -19.25 5.35
N GLU A 169 5.98 -20.05 4.51
CA GLU A 169 5.46 -21.32 4.01
C GLU A 169 5.23 -22.32 5.14
N ALA A 170 6.18 -22.46 6.06
CA ALA A 170 6.05 -23.37 7.22
C ALA A 170 4.86 -22.99 8.13
N ALA A 171 4.57 -21.70 8.29
CA ALA A 171 3.40 -21.23 9.04
C ALA A 171 2.10 -21.46 8.23
N ALA A 172 2.11 -21.15 6.92
CA ALA A 172 0.95 -21.30 6.06
C ALA A 172 0.46 -22.74 5.95
N VAL A 173 1.37 -23.72 5.86
CA VAL A 173 1.03 -25.17 5.89
C VAL A 173 0.18 -25.53 7.10
N LYS A 174 0.48 -24.98 8.27
CA LYS A 174 -0.24 -25.28 9.52
C LYS A 174 -1.64 -24.66 9.55
N THR A 175 -1.94 -23.67 8.71
CA THR A 175 -3.26 -23.02 8.66
C THR A 175 -4.31 -23.82 7.91
N GLN A 176 -3.91 -24.78 7.08
CA GLN A 176 -4.76 -25.52 6.15
C GLN A 176 -5.53 -24.63 5.17
N ARG A 177 -5.12 -23.36 5.02
CA ARG A 177 -5.72 -22.41 4.07
C ARG A 177 -4.96 -22.46 2.74
N ILE A 178 -5.60 -23.02 1.72
CA ILE A 178 -4.99 -23.23 0.39
C ILE A 178 -4.48 -21.91 -0.19
N VAL A 179 -5.26 -20.83 -0.13
CA VAL A 179 -4.87 -19.53 -0.68
C VAL A 179 -3.60 -19.01 -0.02
N LEU A 180 -3.52 -19.02 1.32
CA LEU A 180 -2.35 -18.55 2.05
C LEU A 180 -1.10 -19.41 1.78
N LEU A 181 -1.30 -20.72 1.65
CA LEU A 181 -0.20 -21.62 1.28
C LEU A 181 0.31 -21.33 -0.13
N THR A 182 -0.59 -21.11 -1.09
CA THR A 182 -0.22 -20.75 -2.45
C THR A 182 0.55 -19.43 -2.47
N ASP A 183 0.07 -18.40 -1.75
CA ASP A 183 0.74 -17.11 -1.65
C ASP A 183 2.17 -17.24 -1.07
N ALA A 184 2.34 -18.02 -0.02
CA ALA A 184 3.65 -18.28 0.59
C ALA A 184 4.61 -19.05 -0.35
N GLN A 185 4.10 -20.04 -1.08
CA GLN A 185 4.87 -20.79 -2.07
C GLN A 185 5.27 -19.92 -3.26
N ASP A 186 4.36 -19.09 -3.73
CA ASP A 186 4.64 -18.11 -4.80
C ASP A 186 5.70 -17.13 -4.36
N LYS A 187 5.62 -16.63 -3.13
CA LYS A 187 6.64 -15.75 -2.55
C LYS A 187 8.01 -16.43 -2.48
N ARG A 188 8.07 -17.68 -2.08
CA ARG A 188 9.33 -18.43 -2.06
C ARG A 188 9.92 -18.63 -3.46
N ARG A 189 9.07 -18.94 -4.46
CA ARG A 189 9.51 -19.02 -5.87
C ARG A 189 10.03 -17.67 -6.39
N GLU A 190 9.33 -16.58 -6.04
CA GLU A 190 9.75 -15.21 -6.36
C GLU A 190 11.13 -14.87 -5.80
N VAL A 191 11.36 -15.16 -4.51
CA VAL A 191 12.68 -14.95 -3.86
C VAL A 191 13.78 -15.71 -4.57
N THR A 192 13.54 -16.99 -4.87
CA THR A 192 14.53 -17.85 -5.57
C THR A 192 14.87 -17.28 -6.94
N TRP A 193 13.86 -16.87 -7.70
CA TRP A 193 14.05 -16.26 -9.01
C TRP A 193 14.78 -14.91 -8.92
N ALA A 194 14.38 -14.03 -8.01
CA ALA A 194 14.99 -12.71 -7.84
C ALA A 194 16.47 -12.81 -7.39
N ALA A 195 16.80 -13.75 -6.51
CA ALA A 195 18.16 -14.02 -6.09
C ALA A 195 19.06 -14.49 -7.26
N GLN A 196 18.50 -15.35 -8.14
CA GLN A 196 19.22 -15.79 -9.35
C GLN A 196 19.45 -14.66 -10.34
N GLU A 197 18.43 -13.81 -10.58
CA GLU A 197 18.59 -12.65 -11.45
C GLU A 197 19.59 -11.64 -10.86
N TYR A 198 19.58 -11.45 -9.55
CA TYR A 198 20.58 -10.61 -8.87
C TYR A 198 22.01 -11.15 -9.02
N ALA A 199 22.21 -12.44 -8.81
CA ALA A 199 23.55 -13.06 -8.96
C ALA A 199 24.08 -12.89 -10.40
N ARG A 200 23.21 -13.09 -11.41
CA ARG A 200 23.57 -12.86 -12.83
C ARG A 200 23.89 -11.39 -13.09
N ALA A 201 23.05 -10.48 -12.59
CA ALA A 201 23.23 -9.05 -12.76
C ALA A 201 24.51 -8.53 -12.09
N ARG A 202 24.85 -9.05 -10.91
CA ARG A 202 26.07 -8.70 -10.20
C ARG A 202 27.30 -9.07 -11.02
N SER A 203 27.38 -10.31 -11.50
CA SER A 203 28.46 -10.76 -12.38
C SER A 203 28.52 -9.94 -13.67
N ALA A 204 27.35 -9.65 -14.27
CA ALA A 204 27.24 -8.81 -15.45
C ALA A 204 27.74 -7.39 -15.21
N MET A 205 27.43 -6.77 -14.10
CA MET A 205 27.90 -5.42 -13.74
C MET A 205 29.42 -5.40 -13.54
N GLU A 206 29.98 -6.44 -12.93
CA GLU A 206 31.45 -6.61 -12.84
C GLU A 206 32.11 -6.72 -14.24
N THR A 207 31.51 -7.50 -15.14
CA THR A 207 31.96 -7.60 -16.55
C THR A 207 31.91 -6.25 -17.26
N LEU A 208 30.82 -5.49 -17.11
CA LEU A 208 30.62 -4.19 -17.75
C LEU A 208 31.66 -3.13 -17.29
N THR A 209 32.29 -3.30 -16.12
CA THR A 209 33.37 -2.41 -15.69
C THR A 209 34.65 -2.57 -16.52
N THR A 210 34.91 -3.77 -17.05
CA THR A 210 36.08 -4.10 -17.85
C THR A 210 35.80 -4.19 -19.35
N SER A 211 34.56 -4.57 -19.70
CA SER A 211 34.08 -4.75 -21.07
C SER A 211 32.70 -4.08 -21.22
N PRO A 212 32.66 -2.75 -21.38
CA PRO A 212 31.40 -1.98 -21.40
C PRO A 212 30.45 -2.36 -22.54
N ASP A 213 30.97 -2.98 -23.60
CA ASP A 213 30.21 -3.39 -24.79
C ASP A 213 29.78 -4.85 -24.80
N ASP A 214 30.02 -5.59 -23.69
CA ASP A 214 29.59 -6.99 -23.59
C ASP A 214 28.06 -7.09 -23.63
N ALA A 215 27.54 -7.64 -24.73
CA ALA A 215 26.10 -7.69 -24.99
C ALA A 215 25.34 -8.70 -24.08
N ASP A 216 26.00 -9.78 -23.64
CA ASP A 216 25.40 -10.74 -22.70
C ASP A 216 25.28 -10.11 -21.30
N ALA A 217 26.31 -9.40 -20.88
CA ALA A 217 26.27 -8.65 -19.62
C ALA A 217 25.21 -7.53 -19.64
N LYS A 218 25.09 -6.79 -20.78
CA LYS A 218 24.01 -5.79 -20.96
C LYS A 218 22.62 -6.43 -20.85
N ALA A 219 22.41 -7.59 -21.48
CA ALA A 219 21.12 -8.30 -21.39
C ALA A 219 20.78 -8.68 -19.95
N ALA A 220 21.73 -9.26 -19.20
CA ALA A 220 21.51 -9.68 -17.81
C ALA A 220 21.26 -8.48 -16.88
N ALA A 221 22.08 -7.43 -16.98
CA ALA A 221 21.91 -6.21 -16.18
C ALA A 221 20.60 -5.48 -16.51
N GLY A 222 20.22 -5.39 -17.80
CA GLY A 222 18.99 -4.78 -18.27
C GLY A 222 17.75 -5.50 -17.75
N ARG A 223 17.71 -6.83 -17.83
CA ARG A 223 16.62 -7.64 -17.27
C ARG A 223 16.44 -7.43 -15.78
N PHE A 224 17.51 -7.48 -15.01
CA PHE A 224 17.46 -7.23 -13.57
C PHE A 224 16.90 -5.84 -13.25
N LYS A 225 17.42 -4.80 -13.91
CA LYS A 225 16.95 -3.44 -13.72
C LYS A 225 15.46 -3.31 -14.04
N CYS A 226 15.01 -3.80 -15.18
CA CYS A 226 13.60 -3.71 -15.59
C CYS A 226 12.68 -4.57 -14.72
N LEU A 227 13.00 -5.86 -14.53
CA LEU A 227 12.05 -6.83 -13.97
C LEU A 227 12.11 -6.93 -12.44
N VAL A 228 13.30 -6.74 -11.84
CA VAL A 228 13.46 -6.85 -10.38
C VAL A 228 13.38 -5.49 -9.71
N LYS A 229 14.02 -4.46 -10.32
CA LYS A 229 14.08 -3.11 -9.75
C LYS A 229 13.02 -2.17 -10.29
N ASN A 230 12.27 -2.55 -11.32
CA ASN A 230 11.31 -1.70 -12.03
C ASN A 230 11.97 -0.39 -12.55
N ASP A 231 13.27 -0.43 -12.80
CA ASP A 231 14.11 0.67 -13.30
C ASP A 231 14.19 0.60 -14.83
N TRP A 232 13.15 1.08 -15.49
CA TRP A 232 13.03 1.06 -16.94
C TRP A 232 13.92 2.10 -17.63
N GLU A 233 14.21 3.20 -16.96
CA GLU A 233 15.06 4.27 -17.48
C GLU A 233 16.48 3.78 -17.75
N HIS A 234 17.07 3.05 -16.81
CA HIS A 234 18.43 2.52 -16.96
C HIS A 234 18.45 1.08 -17.51
N GLY A 235 17.34 0.37 -17.48
CA GLY A 235 17.27 -1.01 -17.97
C GLY A 235 17.03 -1.14 -19.47
N LEU A 236 16.10 -0.34 -20.04
CA LEU A 236 15.79 -0.42 -21.48
C LEU A 236 16.99 -0.17 -22.39
N PRO A 237 17.86 0.84 -22.16
CA PRO A 237 19.06 1.02 -22.98
C PRO A 237 19.96 -0.21 -23.00
N LEU A 238 20.11 -0.91 -21.88
CA LEU A 238 20.90 -2.14 -21.81
C LEU A 238 20.24 -3.29 -22.57
N LEU A 239 18.93 -3.40 -22.54
CA LEU A 239 18.18 -4.43 -23.30
C LEU A 239 18.28 -4.21 -24.80
N LEU A 240 18.31 -2.97 -25.28
CA LEU A 240 18.48 -2.62 -26.70
C LEU A 240 19.83 -3.14 -27.26
N GLU A 241 20.85 -3.10 -26.45
CA GLU A 241 22.20 -3.50 -26.84
C GLU A 241 22.54 -4.96 -26.43
N GLY A 242 21.59 -5.62 -25.75
CA GLY A 242 21.76 -6.97 -25.25
C GLY A 242 21.53 -8.06 -26.30
N THR A 243 21.87 -9.31 -25.93
CA THR A 243 21.68 -10.50 -26.77
C THR A 243 20.34 -11.19 -26.62
N ASP A 244 19.54 -10.86 -25.60
CA ASP A 244 18.21 -11.46 -25.40
C ASP A 244 17.24 -10.95 -26.48
N ALA A 245 17.00 -11.78 -27.51
CA ALA A 245 16.21 -11.38 -28.68
C ALA A 245 14.77 -10.94 -28.34
N GLN A 246 14.13 -11.55 -27.35
CA GLN A 246 12.78 -11.20 -26.94
C GLN A 246 12.75 -9.81 -26.29
N PHE A 247 13.62 -9.57 -25.32
CA PHE A 247 13.69 -8.28 -24.64
C PHE A 247 14.20 -7.17 -25.53
N LYS A 248 15.17 -7.47 -26.42
CA LYS A 248 15.67 -6.52 -27.39
C LYS A 248 14.57 -6.04 -28.34
N ALA A 249 13.82 -6.96 -28.94
CA ALA A 249 12.69 -6.63 -29.83
C ALA A 249 11.60 -5.80 -29.13
N LEU A 250 11.30 -6.09 -27.85
CA LEU A 250 10.37 -5.30 -27.07
C LEU A 250 10.92 -3.91 -26.75
N ALA A 251 12.20 -3.81 -26.38
CA ALA A 251 12.84 -2.53 -26.08
C ALA A 251 12.91 -1.62 -27.31
N GLU A 252 13.21 -2.18 -28.51
CA GLU A 252 13.20 -1.46 -29.79
C GLU A 252 11.80 -0.87 -30.10
N ARG A 253 10.75 -1.68 -29.91
CA ARG A 253 9.35 -1.22 -30.09
C ARG A 253 8.94 -0.20 -29.04
N ASP A 254 9.35 -0.38 -27.82
CA ASP A 254 9.10 0.54 -26.70
C ASP A 254 9.72 1.91 -27.01
N GLN A 255 10.96 1.95 -27.49
CA GLN A 255 11.63 3.16 -27.91
C GLN A 255 10.92 3.83 -29.10
N ALA A 256 10.54 3.06 -30.11
CA ALA A 256 9.82 3.58 -31.28
C ALA A 256 8.44 4.14 -30.92
N ALA A 257 7.77 3.59 -29.88
CA ALA A 257 6.46 4.04 -29.44
C ALA A 257 6.46 5.44 -28.81
N ILE A 258 7.61 5.98 -28.40
CA ILE A 258 7.72 7.34 -27.79
C ILE A 258 7.15 8.41 -28.73
N THR A 259 7.41 8.30 -30.01
CA THR A 259 6.94 9.26 -31.03
C THR A 259 5.76 8.74 -31.84
N ALA A 260 5.29 7.53 -31.58
CA ALA A 260 4.21 6.89 -32.32
C ALA A 260 2.82 7.34 -31.87
N GLY A 261 1.81 7.02 -32.67
CA GLY A 261 0.40 7.27 -32.34
C GLY A 261 -0.14 6.33 -31.27
N ALA A 262 -1.28 6.70 -30.67
CA ALA A 262 -1.89 6.00 -29.54
C ALA A 262 -2.15 4.50 -29.78
N VAL A 263 -2.45 4.10 -31.02
CA VAL A 263 -2.66 2.68 -31.36
C VAL A 263 -1.37 1.88 -31.16
N VAL A 264 -0.25 2.36 -31.69
CA VAL A 264 1.06 1.70 -31.54
C VAL A 264 1.49 1.68 -30.05
N GLN A 265 1.22 2.77 -29.32
CA GLN A 265 1.47 2.83 -27.88
C GLN A 265 0.63 1.78 -27.12
N CYS A 266 -0.61 1.55 -27.53
CA CYS A 266 -1.46 0.51 -26.96
C CYS A 266 -0.95 -0.90 -27.30
N GLU A 267 -0.47 -1.13 -28.52
CA GLU A 267 0.09 -2.41 -28.94
C GLU A 267 1.36 -2.80 -28.15
N ILE A 268 2.26 -1.87 -27.89
CA ILE A 268 3.42 -2.16 -27.05
C ILE A 268 3.03 -2.41 -25.59
N ALA A 269 2.01 -1.69 -25.09
CA ALA A 269 1.45 -1.96 -23.78
C ALA A 269 0.90 -3.39 -23.67
N ASP A 270 0.16 -3.84 -24.69
CA ASP A 270 -0.34 -5.22 -24.77
C ASP A 270 0.78 -6.26 -24.75
N GLN A 271 1.91 -5.99 -25.40
CA GLN A 271 3.06 -6.90 -25.42
C GLN A 271 3.74 -6.99 -24.07
N TRP A 272 3.98 -5.86 -23.38
CA TRP A 272 4.50 -5.87 -22.01
C TRP A 272 3.55 -6.54 -21.03
N TRP A 273 2.24 -6.35 -21.20
CA TRP A 273 1.23 -7.02 -20.39
C TRP A 273 1.32 -8.54 -20.54
N THR A 274 1.34 -9.00 -21.78
CA THR A 274 1.41 -10.43 -22.11
C THR A 274 2.73 -11.07 -21.65
N LEU A 275 3.84 -10.36 -21.80
CA LEU A 275 5.11 -10.82 -21.25
C LEU A 275 5.04 -11.01 -19.73
N GLY A 276 4.36 -10.10 -19.03
CA GLY A 276 4.14 -10.21 -17.58
C GLY A 276 3.49 -11.52 -17.16
N ASP A 277 2.62 -12.11 -18.00
CA ASP A 277 1.94 -13.38 -17.69
C ASP A 277 2.88 -14.59 -17.59
N GLN A 278 4.11 -14.47 -18.13
CA GLN A 278 5.14 -15.50 -18.04
C GLN A 278 5.90 -15.49 -16.71
N TYR A 279 5.69 -14.47 -15.87
CA TYR A 279 6.43 -14.25 -14.63
C TYR A 279 5.52 -14.31 -13.40
N LEU A 280 6.16 -14.48 -12.25
CA LEU A 280 5.52 -14.38 -10.95
C LEU A 280 5.59 -12.94 -10.41
N GLN A 281 4.69 -12.61 -9.53
CA GLN A 281 4.57 -11.38 -8.73
C GLN A 281 5.42 -10.18 -9.19
N ARG A 282 6.63 -9.98 -8.67
CA ARG A 282 7.48 -8.80 -8.91
C ARG A 282 7.74 -8.52 -10.39
N ALA A 283 8.20 -9.51 -11.14
CA ALA A 283 8.48 -9.33 -12.57
C ALA A 283 7.20 -9.11 -13.38
N ARG A 284 6.11 -9.82 -13.02
CA ARG A 284 4.78 -9.56 -13.60
C ARG A 284 4.35 -8.13 -13.38
N LEU A 285 4.48 -7.63 -12.13
CA LEU A 285 4.12 -6.26 -11.77
C LEU A 285 4.99 -5.24 -12.50
N ALA A 286 6.28 -5.48 -12.65
CA ALA A 286 7.17 -4.61 -13.40
C ALA A 286 6.76 -4.52 -14.88
N CYS A 287 6.51 -5.64 -15.55
CA CYS A 287 6.01 -5.66 -16.93
C CYS A 287 4.66 -4.93 -17.07
N ARG A 288 3.73 -5.22 -16.17
CA ARG A 288 2.41 -4.57 -16.16
C ARG A 288 2.48 -3.09 -15.79
N ALA A 289 3.42 -2.68 -14.96
CA ALA A 289 3.68 -1.25 -14.67
C ALA A 289 4.17 -0.52 -15.93
N ARG A 290 5.04 -1.16 -16.74
CA ARG A 290 5.46 -0.61 -18.03
C ARG A 290 4.30 -0.54 -19.02
N ALA A 291 3.48 -1.58 -19.09
CA ALA A 291 2.24 -1.58 -19.88
C ALA A 291 1.31 -0.46 -19.46
N ALA A 292 1.09 -0.28 -18.16
CA ALA A 292 0.24 0.78 -17.60
C ALA A 292 0.75 2.19 -17.94
N TYR A 293 2.07 2.39 -17.98
CA TYR A 293 2.66 3.65 -18.46
C TYR A 293 2.19 3.96 -19.89
N TRP A 294 2.27 3.00 -20.81
CA TRP A 294 1.83 3.17 -22.19
C TRP A 294 0.31 3.32 -22.34
N TYR A 295 -0.49 2.55 -21.59
CA TYR A 295 -1.96 2.71 -21.60
C TYR A 295 -2.38 4.09 -21.10
N ARG A 296 -1.74 4.66 -20.08
CA ARG A 296 -2.05 6.03 -19.61
C ARG A 296 -1.72 7.08 -20.66
N LEU A 297 -0.61 6.91 -21.35
CA LEU A 297 -0.21 7.84 -22.42
C LEU A 297 -1.12 7.77 -23.63
N ALA A 298 -1.50 6.57 -24.06
CA ALA A 298 -2.37 6.33 -25.22
C ALA A 298 -3.85 6.66 -24.93
N GLY A 299 -4.34 6.34 -23.73
CA GLY A 299 -5.75 6.31 -23.33
C GLY A 299 -6.58 7.52 -23.73
N PRO A 300 -6.12 8.78 -23.51
CA PRO A 300 -6.89 9.97 -23.90
C PRO A 300 -7.20 10.09 -25.40
N LYS A 301 -6.41 9.41 -26.24
CA LYS A 301 -6.54 9.44 -27.71
C LYS A 301 -7.14 8.16 -28.30
N LEU A 302 -7.36 7.13 -27.47
CA LEU A 302 -7.97 5.87 -27.87
C LEU A 302 -9.50 5.98 -27.92
N THR A 303 -10.12 5.18 -28.78
CA THR A 303 -11.58 5.03 -28.89
C THR A 303 -11.95 3.55 -29.06
N GLY A 304 -13.20 3.20 -28.76
CA GLY A 304 -13.72 1.85 -28.94
C GLY A 304 -13.03 0.78 -28.07
N LEU A 305 -12.91 -0.43 -28.61
CA LEU A 305 -12.41 -1.60 -27.87
C LEU A 305 -10.99 -1.42 -27.28
N PRO A 306 -9.99 -0.85 -28.00
CA PRO A 306 -8.68 -0.60 -27.42
C PRO A 306 -8.72 0.29 -26.18
N LYS A 307 -9.59 1.32 -26.16
CA LYS A 307 -9.79 2.17 -24.99
C LYS A 307 -10.34 1.38 -23.82
N THR A 308 -11.41 0.62 -24.04
CA THR A 308 -12.04 -0.21 -23.00
C THR A 308 -11.07 -1.23 -22.42
N LEU A 309 -10.23 -1.86 -23.25
CA LEU A 309 -9.23 -2.82 -22.79
C LEU A 309 -8.15 -2.15 -21.95
N ALA A 310 -7.65 -0.98 -22.39
CA ALA A 310 -6.65 -0.21 -21.65
C ALA A 310 -7.18 0.21 -20.27
N GLU A 311 -8.41 0.72 -20.21
CA GLU A 311 -9.08 1.09 -18.95
C GLU A 311 -9.20 -0.11 -18.02
N LYS A 312 -9.67 -1.25 -18.51
CA LYS A 312 -9.79 -2.49 -17.71
C LYS A 312 -8.43 -2.92 -17.12
N ARG A 313 -7.36 -2.89 -17.92
CA ARG A 313 -6.02 -3.27 -17.47
C ARG A 313 -5.42 -2.27 -16.48
N LEU A 314 -5.73 -0.99 -16.62
CA LEU A 314 -5.36 0.02 -15.62
C LEU A 314 -6.09 -0.21 -14.30
N ASP A 315 -7.38 -0.54 -14.34
CA ASP A 315 -8.15 -0.90 -13.14
C ASP A 315 -7.58 -2.17 -12.47
N GLU A 316 -7.18 -3.19 -13.25
CA GLU A 316 -6.52 -4.38 -12.72
C GLU A 316 -5.18 -4.05 -12.02
N MET A 317 -4.39 -3.13 -12.60
CA MET A 317 -3.13 -2.67 -11.99
C MET A 317 -3.36 -1.91 -10.68
N ASP A 318 -4.37 -1.06 -10.65
CA ASP A 318 -4.71 -0.33 -9.43
C ASP A 318 -5.17 -1.29 -8.31
N LEU A 319 -5.97 -2.31 -8.64
CA LEU A 319 -6.36 -3.36 -7.70
C LEU A 319 -5.15 -4.16 -7.18
N MET A 320 -4.18 -4.49 -8.04
CA MET A 320 -2.96 -5.18 -7.62
C MET A 320 -2.15 -4.34 -6.63
N ARG A 321 -1.96 -3.05 -6.94
CA ARG A 321 -1.26 -2.11 -6.04
C ARG A 321 -1.94 -1.97 -4.69
N LEU A 322 -3.28 -1.90 -4.68
CA LEU A 322 -4.04 -1.84 -3.44
C LEU A 322 -3.80 -3.08 -2.58
N ARG A 323 -3.83 -4.26 -3.18
CA ARG A 323 -3.56 -5.53 -2.46
C ARG A 323 -2.14 -5.57 -1.88
N GLU A 324 -1.14 -5.09 -2.61
CA GLU A 324 0.24 -4.98 -2.09
C GLU A 324 0.34 -4.03 -0.89
N MET A 325 -0.45 -2.96 -0.90
CA MET A 325 -0.54 -2.01 0.22
C MET A 325 -1.45 -2.49 1.36
N HIS A 326 -1.98 -3.72 1.29
CA HIS A 326 -2.98 -4.25 2.22
C HIS A 326 -4.26 -3.39 2.29
N LEU A 327 -4.61 -2.77 1.16
CA LEU A 327 -5.81 -1.99 1.00
C LEU A 327 -6.83 -2.72 0.12
N GLU A 328 -8.11 -2.50 0.41
CA GLU A 328 -9.24 -2.96 -0.40
C GLU A 328 -10.03 -1.77 -0.94
N PRO A 329 -10.64 -1.89 -2.14
CA PRO A 329 -11.54 -0.86 -2.65
C PRO A 329 -12.77 -0.68 -1.76
N GLY A 330 -13.24 0.56 -1.64
CA GLY A 330 -14.39 0.93 -0.84
C GLY A 330 -14.00 1.48 0.54
N LEU A 331 -15.00 1.76 1.35
CA LEU A 331 -14.86 2.21 2.74
C LEU A 331 -15.34 1.13 3.69
N GLY A 332 -14.63 0.93 4.80
CA GLY A 332 -15.10 0.12 5.90
C GLY A 332 -16.28 0.81 6.59
N ALA A 333 -17.43 0.17 6.63
CA ALA A 333 -18.65 0.67 7.24
C ALA A 333 -18.94 -0.07 8.55
N GLU A 334 -19.10 0.66 9.65
CA GLU A 334 -19.60 0.18 10.93
C GLU A 334 -21.07 0.59 11.05
N VAL A 335 -21.95 -0.37 11.29
CA VAL A 335 -23.40 -0.16 11.45
C VAL A 335 -23.76 -0.22 12.92
N PHE A 336 -24.56 0.72 13.37
CA PHE A 336 -24.98 0.84 14.76
C PHE A 336 -26.50 0.98 14.86
N GLU A 337 -27.07 0.45 15.93
CA GLU A 337 -28.42 0.84 16.43
C GLU A 337 -28.28 2.15 17.21
N GLY A 338 -29.22 3.08 17.02
CA GLY A 338 -29.15 4.43 17.58
C GLY A 338 -28.51 5.46 16.66
N GLN A 339 -28.78 6.74 16.89
CA GLN A 339 -28.33 7.85 16.02
C GLN A 339 -26.93 8.37 16.37
N GLN A 340 -26.41 8.05 17.55
CA GLN A 340 -25.13 8.52 18.06
C GLN A 340 -24.08 7.39 18.17
N PHE A 341 -24.20 6.36 17.31
CA PHE A 341 -23.30 5.20 17.28
C PHE A 341 -23.29 4.41 18.59
N GLU A 342 -24.47 4.25 19.24
CA GLU A 342 -24.59 3.75 20.60
C GLU A 342 -24.29 2.25 20.70
N LYS A 343 -24.89 1.44 19.82
CA LYS A 343 -24.74 -0.01 19.87
C LYS A 343 -24.26 -0.57 18.55
N PHE A 344 -23.03 -1.02 18.52
CA PHE A 344 -22.44 -1.69 17.36
C PHE A 344 -23.21 -2.95 16.97
N LEU A 345 -23.49 -3.12 15.68
CA LEU A 345 -24.20 -4.27 15.13
C LEU A 345 -23.31 -5.11 14.22
N THR A 346 -22.72 -4.51 13.20
CA THR A 346 -21.93 -5.24 12.21
C THR A 346 -20.99 -4.31 11.45
N THR A 347 -20.06 -4.93 10.70
CA THR A 347 -19.21 -4.24 9.72
C THR A 347 -19.47 -4.78 8.33
N ARG A 348 -19.29 -3.91 7.31
CA ARG A 348 -19.30 -4.28 5.90
C ARG A 348 -18.37 -3.35 5.12
N THR A 349 -18.16 -3.62 3.83
CA THR A 349 -17.48 -2.72 2.91
C THR A 349 -18.49 -2.15 1.92
N ASP A 350 -18.56 -0.83 1.81
CA ASP A 350 -19.35 -0.14 0.81
C ASP A 350 -18.44 0.48 -0.25
N GLY A 351 -18.62 0.08 -1.51
CA GLY A 351 -17.79 0.57 -2.63
C GLY A 351 -18.00 2.06 -2.92
N GLN A 352 -19.20 2.57 -2.67
CA GLN A 352 -19.58 3.96 -2.88
C GLN A 352 -20.55 4.41 -1.79
N ILE A 353 -20.56 5.68 -1.47
CA ILE A 353 -21.62 6.28 -0.66
C ILE A 353 -22.72 6.79 -1.60
N ASN A 354 -23.55 5.87 -2.03
CA ASN A 354 -24.73 6.10 -2.86
C ASN A 354 -25.79 5.08 -2.48
N LEU A 355 -26.34 5.28 -1.28
CA LEU A 355 -27.19 4.29 -0.62
C LEU A 355 -28.60 4.87 -0.39
N GLU A 356 -29.60 4.02 -0.56
CA GLU A 356 -30.99 4.35 -0.35
C GLU A 356 -31.70 3.15 0.31
N TRP A 357 -32.37 3.38 1.39
CA TRP A 357 -33.14 2.38 2.12
C TRP A 357 -34.62 2.77 2.12
N PRO A 358 -35.48 2.03 1.39
CA PRO A 358 -36.92 2.25 1.40
C PRO A 358 -37.52 2.06 2.79
N SER A 359 -38.65 2.73 3.05
CA SER A 359 -39.37 2.54 4.29
C SER A 359 -39.81 1.08 4.45
N GLY A 360 -39.62 0.50 5.61
CA GLY A 360 -40.27 -0.74 6.07
C GLY A 360 -39.49 -2.04 5.92
N LYS A 361 -38.63 -2.27 4.93
CA LYS A 361 -37.83 -3.50 4.81
C LYS A 361 -36.35 -3.16 4.54
N ARG A 362 -35.48 -3.56 5.46
CA ARG A 362 -34.04 -3.34 5.40
C ARG A 362 -33.37 -4.61 5.92
N ASP A 363 -32.57 -5.24 5.07
CA ASP A 363 -31.96 -6.51 5.43
C ASP A 363 -30.56 -6.33 6.10
N ASP A 364 -29.98 -5.12 5.98
CA ASP A 364 -28.58 -4.82 6.33
C ASP A 364 -28.43 -3.71 7.40
N VAL A 365 -29.52 -3.02 7.75
CA VAL A 365 -29.56 -2.02 8.82
C VAL A 365 -30.87 -2.11 9.59
N PRO A 366 -30.98 -1.57 10.82
CA PRO A 366 -32.26 -1.45 11.54
C PRO A 366 -33.30 -0.71 10.71
N LYS A 367 -34.58 -1.02 10.95
CA LYS A 367 -35.70 -0.36 10.23
C LYS A 367 -35.75 1.13 10.46
N GLU A 368 -35.41 1.56 11.65
CA GLU A 368 -35.46 2.94 12.14
C GLU A 368 -34.34 3.12 13.17
N ASN A 369 -33.94 4.36 13.41
CA ASN A 369 -33.03 4.72 14.48
C ASN A 369 -31.68 3.99 14.40
N PHE A 370 -30.92 4.24 13.34
CA PHE A 370 -29.61 3.67 13.13
C PHE A 370 -28.60 4.72 12.67
N SER A 371 -27.34 4.37 12.80
CA SER A 371 -26.22 5.18 12.27
C SER A 371 -25.17 4.31 11.60
N ILE A 372 -24.46 4.90 10.66
CA ILE A 372 -23.36 4.25 9.94
C ILE A 372 -22.15 5.17 9.95
N ARG A 373 -20.98 4.62 10.25
CA ARG A 373 -19.70 5.30 10.12
C ARG A 373 -18.86 4.60 9.07
N TRP A 374 -18.54 5.30 8.01
CA TRP A 374 -17.56 4.86 7.01
C TRP A 374 -16.20 5.44 7.32
N THR A 375 -15.16 4.63 7.21
CA THR A 375 -13.76 5.04 7.38
C THR A 375 -12.89 4.43 6.30
N GLY A 376 -11.81 5.13 5.97
CA GLY A 376 -10.83 4.72 4.95
C GLY A 376 -10.10 5.92 4.38
N TYR A 377 -9.80 5.85 3.09
CA TYR A 377 -9.08 6.92 2.38
C TYR A 377 -9.80 7.29 1.10
N LEU A 378 -9.86 8.59 0.81
CA LEU A 378 -10.26 9.16 -0.47
C LEU A 378 -9.00 9.37 -1.34
N ARG A 379 -8.94 8.73 -2.48
CA ARG A 379 -7.85 8.88 -3.45
C ARG A 379 -8.16 10.05 -4.40
N ALA A 380 -7.46 11.14 -4.25
CA ALA A 380 -7.52 12.30 -5.14
C ALA A 380 -6.66 12.04 -6.39
N PRO A 381 -7.23 12.04 -7.62
CA PRO A 381 -6.49 11.75 -8.84
C PRO A 381 -5.56 12.86 -9.31
N ALA A 382 -5.65 14.06 -8.76
CA ALA A 382 -4.83 15.22 -9.12
C ALA A 382 -4.79 16.27 -8.00
N ASN A 383 -3.76 17.11 -8.02
CA ASN A 383 -3.72 18.30 -7.17
C ASN A 383 -4.78 19.31 -7.62
N GLY A 384 -5.52 19.90 -6.71
CA GLY A 384 -6.43 20.99 -7.05
C GLY A 384 -7.64 21.14 -6.16
N LYS A 385 -8.59 21.94 -6.64
CA LYS A 385 -9.86 22.20 -5.95
C LYS A 385 -10.88 21.16 -6.33
N TYR A 386 -11.49 20.55 -5.32
CA TYR A 386 -12.59 19.60 -5.41
C TYR A 386 -13.84 20.24 -4.82
N VAL A 387 -14.95 20.13 -5.53
CA VAL A 387 -16.25 20.49 -4.96
C VAL A 387 -16.92 19.19 -4.48
N LEU A 388 -17.21 19.12 -3.20
CA LEU A 388 -17.91 17.99 -2.59
C LEU A 388 -19.38 18.35 -2.38
N MET A 389 -20.27 17.41 -2.60
CA MET A 389 -21.72 17.57 -2.42
C MET A 389 -22.30 16.38 -1.68
N LEU A 390 -23.11 16.68 -0.66
CA LEU A 390 -23.73 15.69 0.19
C LEU A 390 -25.27 15.81 0.11
N HIS A 391 -25.89 14.77 -0.42
CA HIS A 391 -27.36 14.62 -0.39
C HIS A 391 -27.73 13.63 0.70
N VAL A 392 -28.59 14.00 1.61
CA VAL A 392 -29.04 13.18 2.72
C VAL A 392 -30.47 13.54 3.11
N ASN A 393 -31.25 12.54 3.59
CA ASN A 393 -32.60 12.79 4.06
C ASN A 393 -32.64 13.30 5.50
N GLU A 394 -31.75 12.82 6.34
CA GLU A 394 -31.66 13.12 7.77
C GLU A 394 -30.36 13.85 8.07
N GLY A 395 -29.40 13.21 8.73
CA GLY A 395 -28.17 13.84 9.10
C GLY A 395 -26.92 13.11 8.65
N ALA A 396 -25.91 13.88 8.25
CA ALA A 396 -24.58 13.34 7.96
C ALA A 396 -23.47 14.37 8.13
N ARG A 397 -22.24 13.88 8.35
CA ARG A 397 -21.01 14.66 8.41
C ARG A 397 -19.93 13.99 7.56
N VAL A 398 -19.10 14.80 6.93
CA VAL A 398 -17.94 14.32 6.17
C VAL A 398 -16.69 14.99 6.72
N PHE A 399 -15.68 14.17 7.01
CA PHE A 399 -14.37 14.60 7.48
C PHE A 399 -13.33 14.13 6.47
N ILE A 400 -12.39 15.01 6.11
CA ILE A 400 -11.21 14.70 5.28
C ILE A 400 -10.00 15.30 5.97
N ASP A 401 -8.91 14.51 6.09
CA ASP A 401 -7.70 14.90 6.84
C ASP A 401 -8.06 15.37 8.27
N ASP A 402 -8.95 14.64 8.94
CA ASP A 402 -9.50 14.91 10.28
C ASP A 402 -10.25 16.25 10.43
N LYS A 403 -10.50 16.96 9.34
CA LYS A 403 -11.28 18.22 9.34
C LYS A 403 -12.69 17.96 8.86
N GLN A 404 -13.68 18.47 9.58
CA GLN A 404 -15.06 18.46 9.11
C GLN A 404 -15.20 19.40 7.90
N VAL A 405 -15.56 18.82 6.75
CA VAL A 405 -15.68 19.55 5.48
C VAL A 405 -17.13 19.74 5.04
N LEU A 406 -18.02 18.83 5.43
CA LEU A 406 -19.46 18.94 5.16
C LEU A 406 -20.26 18.52 6.39
N GLU A 407 -21.40 19.16 6.59
CA GLU A 407 -22.41 18.79 7.57
C GLU A 407 -23.81 19.11 7.05
N GLU A 408 -24.72 18.18 7.22
CA GLU A 408 -26.15 18.37 7.04
C GLU A 408 -26.87 17.68 8.20
N LEU A 409 -27.66 18.44 8.97
CA LEU A 409 -28.26 17.93 10.21
C LEU A 409 -29.76 17.60 10.08
N HIS A 410 -30.44 18.13 9.06
CA HIS A 410 -31.90 18.08 8.95
C HIS A 410 -32.39 17.69 7.55
N GLY A 411 -31.53 17.01 6.78
CA GLY A 411 -31.79 16.65 5.39
C GLY A 411 -31.60 17.79 4.39
N SER A 412 -31.33 17.43 3.16
CA SER A 412 -31.09 18.39 2.07
C SER A 412 -32.31 19.23 1.79
N ARG A 413 -32.31 20.48 2.30
CA ARG A 413 -33.48 21.39 2.21
C ARG A 413 -33.82 21.69 0.76
N LYS A 414 -35.07 21.45 0.36
CA LYS A 414 -35.59 21.70 -1.00
C LYS A 414 -34.77 20.96 -2.08
N GLY A 415 -34.18 19.80 -1.75
CA GLY A 415 -33.37 18.99 -2.68
C GLY A 415 -31.99 19.57 -2.99
N LYS A 416 -31.54 20.63 -2.31
CA LYS A 416 -30.19 21.20 -2.48
C LYS A 416 -29.20 20.45 -1.56
N PRO A 417 -28.07 19.94 -2.12
CA PRO A 417 -27.06 19.30 -1.29
C PRO A 417 -26.31 20.31 -0.42
N ALA A 418 -25.78 19.84 0.71
CA ALA A 418 -24.70 20.57 1.37
C ALA A 418 -23.47 20.49 0.46
N GLN A 419 -22.77 21.63 0.30
CA GLN A 419 -21.65 21.76 -0.64
C GLN A 419 -20.46 22.44 0.00
N ALA A 420 -19.26 21.92 -0.28
CA ALA A 420 -17.99 22.55 0.12
C ALA A 420 -16.92 22.43 -0.97
N THR A 421 -16.06 23.42 -1.05
CA THR A 421 -14.87 23.38 -1.89
C THR A 421 -13.65 23.18 -1.01
N ILE A 422 -12.88 22.13 -1.31
CA ILE A 422 -11.65 21.79 -0.60
C ILE A 422 -10.48 21.70 -1.58
N THR A 423 -9.26 21.87 -1.09
CA THR A 423 -8.05 21.65 -1.89
C THR A 423 -7.39 20.38 -1.43
N LEU A 424 -7.21 19.43 -2.35
CA LEU A 424 -6.51 18.17 -2.10
C LEU A 424 -5.24 18.11 -2.93
N THR A 425 -4.23 17.44 -2.39
CA THR A 425 -3.08 16.99 -3.17
C THR A 425 -3.42 15.68 -3.88
N GLU A 426 -2.71 15.35 -4.94
CA GLU A 426 -2.79 14.01 -5.51
C GLU A 426 -2.37 12.97 -4.47
N GLY A 427 -3.16 11.91 -4.29
CA GLY A 427 -2.86 10.85 -3.32
C GLY A 427 -4.05 10.47 -2.45
N SER A 428 -3.75 9.81 -1.31
CA SER A 428 -4.74 9.28 -0.37
C SER A 428 -4.92 10.23 0.81
N HIS A 429 -6.17 10.59 1.10
CA HIS A 429 -6.59 11.45 2.20
C HIS A 429 -7.50 10.66 3.14
N PRO A 430 -7.22 10.56 4.44
CA PRO A 430 -8.14 9.96 5.39
C PRO A 430 -9.52 10.56 5.25
N ILE A 431 -10.55 9.70 5.13
CA ILE A 431 -11.94 10.10 5.07
C ILE A 431 -12.74 9.37 6.13
N ARG A 432 -13.64 10.10 6.78
CA ARG A 432 -14.68 9.56 7.65
C ARG A 432 -16.01 10.20 7.31
N VAL A 433 -17.03 9.36 7.09
CA VAL A 433 -18.40 9.81 6.84
C VAL A 433 -19.29 9.23 7.94
N GLU A 434 -20.07 10.07 8.57
CA GLU A 434 -21.03 9.71 9.61
C GLU A 434 -22.43 10.02 9.11
N PHE A 435 -23.33 9.06 9.23
CA PHE A 435 -24.74 9.17 8.83
C PHE A 435 -25.63 8.63 9.92
N TRP A 436 -26.78 9.27 10.12
CA TRP A 436 -27.81 8.77 11.02
C TRP A 436 -29.18 9.00 10.42
N ASP A 437 -30.11 8.09 10.78
CA ASP A 437 -31.49 8.07 10.34
C ASP A 437 -32.41 7.87 11.55
N THR A 438 -33.47 8.67 11.62
CA THR A 438 -34.48 8.59 12.68
C THR A 438 -35.61 7.63 12.30
N GLY A 439 -35.89 7.49 11.02
CA GLY A 439 -36.92 6.61 10.47
C GLY A 439 -37.43 7.07 9.11
N GLY A 440 -38.30 6.27 8.51
CA GLY A 440 -38.82 6.55 7.18
C GLY A 440 -37.93 6.05 6.06
N GLN A 441 -37.80 6.80 4.97
CA GLN A 441 -36.88 6.51 3.88
C GLN A 441 -35.52 7.12 4.21
N ALA A 442 -34.49 6.31 4.28
CA ALA A 442 -33.10 6.78 4.46
C ALA A 442 -32.36 6.87 3.13
N LYS A 443 -31.57 7.92 2.98
CA LYS A 443 -30.77 8.14 1.77
C LYS A 443 -29.53 8.94 2.07
N ILE A 444 -28.40 8.50 1.51
CA ILE A 444 -27.16 9.26 1.51
C ILE A 444 -26.46 9.12 0.16
N ARG A 445 -25.98 10.24 -0.40
CA ARG A 445 -25.14 10.27 -1.63
C ARG A 445 -24.04 11.28 -1.45
N LEU A 446 -22.81 10.85 -1.65
CA LEU A 446 -21.62 11.72 -1.67
C LEU A 446 -21.09 11.83 -3.09
N LEU A 447 -21.08 13.05 -3.61
CA LEU A 447 -20.63 13.38 -4.95
C LEU A 447 -19.41 14.30 -4.87
N TRP A 448 -18.67 14.33 -5.95
CA TRP A 448 -17.59 15.28 -6.15
C TRP A 448 -17.54 15.84 -7.57
N GLU A 449 -16.85 16.97 -7.70
CA GLU A 449 -16.39 17.53 -8.96
C GLU A 449 -14.87 17.71 -8.85
N PRO A 450 -14.06 16.77 -9.40
CA PRO A 450 -12.61 16.88 -9.36
C PRO A 450 -12.08 17.99 -10.29
N PRO A 451 -10.82 18.41 -10.15
CA PRO A 451 -10.22 19.45 -10.98
C PRO A 451 -10.36 19.16 -12.48
N GLY A 452 -10.93 20.12 -13.24
CA GLY A 452 -11.14 19.99 -14.68
C GLY A 452 -12.41 19.22 -15.10
N ALA A 453 -13.15 18.66 -14.17
CA ALA A 453 -14.48 18.11 -14.46
C ALA A 453 -15.47 19.24 -14.82
N LYS A 454 -16.49 18.89 -15.61
CA LYS A 454 -17.55 19.82 -16.00
C LYS A 454 -18.89 19.55 -15.32
N THR A 455 -18.97 18.39 -14.67
CA THR A 455 -20.17 17.89 -14.02
C THR A 455 -19.82 17.14 -12.77
N GLU A 456 -20.70 17.18 -11.78
CA GLU A 456 -20.64 16.34 -10.59
C GLU A 456 -20.90 14.87 -10.92
N GLU A 457 -20.25 13.99 -10.20
CA GLU A 457 -20.50 12.54 -10.22
C GLU A 457 -20.48 11.97 -8.80
N VAL A 458 -21.17 10.84 -8.59
CA VAL A 458 -20.98 10.07 -7.37
C VAL A 458 -19.52 9.64 -7.30
N ILE A 459 -18.88 9.86 -6.15
CA ILE A 459 -17.47 9.47 -5.99
C ILE A 459 -17.33 7.98 -6.37
N PRO A 460 -16.51 7.66 -7.39
CA PRO A 460 -16.42 6.29 -7.90
C PRO A 460 -15.77 5.36 -6.90
N ALA A 461 -16.16 4.07 -6.90
CA ALA A 461 -15.65 3.06 -5.98
C ALA A 461 -14.10 2.98 -5.95
N ARG A 462 -13.45 3.18 -7.11
CA ARG A 462 -11.98 3.20 -7.22
C ARG A 462 -11.29 4.35 -6.46
N ALA A 463 -12.06 5.39 -6.12
CA ALA A 463 -11.55 6.53 -5.34
C ALA A 463 -11.58 6.27 -3.84
N PHE A 464 -12.22 5.19 -3.37
CA PHE A 464 -12.23 4.80 -1.98
C PHE A 464 -11.40 3.55 -1.73
N VAL A 465 -10.64 3.55 -0.65
CA VAL A 465 -9.89 2.38 -0.18
C VAL A 465 -9.89 2.32 1.35
N HIS A 466 -9.78 1.12 1.90
CA HIS A 466 -9.62 0.90 3.34
C HIS A 466 -8.62 -0.23 3.62
N GLU A 467 -8.12 -0.33 4.84
CA GLU A 467 -7.17 -1.35 5.24
C GLU A 467 -7.84 -2.74 5.31
N MET A 468 -7.19 -3.77 4.74
CA MET A 468 -7.65 -5.16 4.83
C MET A 468 -7.63 -5.64 6.28
N GLY A 469 -8.76 -6.10 6.77
CA GLY A 469 -8.87 -6.65 8.13
C GLY A 469 -8.87 -5.60 9.25
N GLY A 470 -9.02 -4.32 8.93
CA GLY A 470 -9.19 -3.24 9.87
C GLY A 470 -10.57 -3.24 10.52
N GLY A 471 -10.80 -4.15 11.46
CA GLY A 471 -11.73 -3.88 12.53
C GLY A 471 -11.16 -2.69 13.30
N SER A 472 -11.94 -1.62 13.42
CA SER A 472 -11.70 -0.38 14.13
C SER A 472 -10.53 -0.46 15.14
N LEU A 473 -9.46 0.30 14.91
CA LEU A 473 -8.58 0.73 15.98
C LEU A 473 -9.39 1.64 16.92
N ARG A 474 -10.00 1.03 17.95
CA ARG A 474 -10.50 1.76 19.13
C ARG A 474 -9.35 2.08 20.07
#